data_bfa31a7ee7add59fc1685883a48d252e
#
_entry.id   bfa31a7ee7add59fc1685883a48d252e
#
_cell.length_a   1.000
_cell.length_b   1.000
_cell.length_c   1.000
_cell.angle_alpha   90.00
_cell.angle_beta   90.00
_cell.angle_gamma   90.00
#
_symmetry.space_group_name_H-M   'P 1'
#
loop_
_entity.id
_entity.type
_entity.pdbx_description
1 polymer ?
#
loop_
_entity_poly.entity_id
_entity_poly.type
_entity_poly.pdbx_seq_one_letter_code
_entity_poly.pdbx_strand_id
1 'polypeptide(L)'
;MNTSTKIVLVALAAGTLGVAASLMTTGPGPLLRSELGQRALGSALEATAPATPAGLEVAERGARLPAFALQDLEGRAVRLPDAYPGRPVLINLWASWCGPCVTEMPALQAFAQAQGANGVQVVGIALDDPEAVRRFARRTGVTYPLLVDAPGPADAGVRLGNPKGVLPYSILVSADGRLLRQRIGPFAEGEIAGWARD
;
A
#
# COMPACT_ATOMS: atom_id res chain seq x y z
N MET A 1 -10.95 29.39 -36.31
CA MET A 1 -10.21 28.46 -35.43
C MET A 1 -8.74 28.48 -35.88
N ASN A 2 -7.84 28.94 -35.02
CA ASN A 2 -6.43 29.06 -35.39
C ASN A 2 -5.73 27.68 -35.37
N THR A 3 -4.53 27.58 -35.94
CA THR A 3 -3.78 26.34 -36.08
C THR A 3 -3.53 25.67 -34.71
N SER A 4 -3.22 26.49 -33.68
CA SER A 4 -3.01 25.98 -32.30
C SER A 4 -4.25 25.33 -31.70
N THR A 5 -5.44 25.89 -31.93
CA THR A 5 -6.71 25.29 -31.44
C THR A 5 -6.99 23.95 -32.11
N LYS A 6 -6.68 23.81 -33.42
CA LYS A 6 -6.85 22.54 -34.13
C LYS A 6 -5.90 21.47 -33.62
N ILE A 7 -4.63 21.84 -33.36
CA ILE A 7 -3.64 20.90 -32.80
C ILE A 7 -4.07 20.40 -31.43
N VAL A 8 -4.55 21.29 -30.55
CA VAL A 8 -5.02 20.90 -29.20
C VAL A 8 -6.22 19.97 -29.30
N LEU A 9 -7.20 20.24 -30.16
CA LEU A 9 -8.39 19.41 -30.34
C LEU A 9 -8.03 18.02 -30.90
N VAL A 10 -7.11 17.94 -31.86
CA VAL A 10 -6.64 16.67 -32.42
C VAL A 10 -5.88 15.86 -31.37
N ALA A 11 -5.03 16.51 -30.55
CA ALA A 11 -4.31 15.84 -29.47
C ALA A 11 -5.25 15.30 -28.40
N LEU A 12 -6.28 16.07 -28.02
CA LEU A 12 -7.32 15.61 -27.08
C LEU A 12 -8.13 14.45 -27.65
N ALA A 13 -8.55 14.53 -28.91
CA ALA A 13 -9.29 13.44 -29.56
C ALA A 13 -8.45 12.15 -29.69
N ALA A 14 -7.18 12.27 -30.08
CA ALA A 14 -6.27 11.13 -30.16
C ALA A 14 -6.02 10.51 -28.76
N GLY A 15 -5.85 11.36 -27.72
CA GLY A 15 -5.70 10.92 -26.35
C GLY A 15 -6.91 10.17 -25.81
N THR A 16 -8.14 10.70 -26.05
CA THR A 16 -9.38 10.01 -25.63
C THR A 16 -9.61 8.70 -26.37
N LEU A 17 -9.32 8.63 -27.67
CA LEU A 17 -9.40 7.39 -28.43
C LEU A 17 -8.37 6.36 -27.97
N GLY A 18 -7.14 6.78 -27.66
CA GLY A 18 -6.12 5.89 -27.10
C GLY A 18 -6.49 5.32 -25.74
N VAL A 19 -7.04 6.13 -24.85
CA VAL A 19 -7.57 5.68 -23.55
C VAL A 19 -8.75 4.72 -23.73
N ALA A 20 -9.70 5.02 -24.61
CA ALA A 20 -10.84 4.16 -24.88
C ALA A 20 -10.40 2.80 -25.47
N ALA A 21 -9.47 2.79 -26.41
CA ALA A 21 -8.92 1.57 -26.99
C ALA A 21 -8.17 0.73 -25.93
N SER A 22 -7.36 1.36 -25.06
CA SER A 22 -6.69 0.69 -23.96
C SER A 22 -7.67 0.06 -22.98
N LEU A 23 -8.74 0.77 -22.61
CA LEU A 23 -9.80 0.25 -21.74
C LEU A 23 -10.51 -0.96 -22.34
N MET A 24 -10.73 -0.96 -23.66
CA MET A 24 -11.37 -2.08 -24.36
C MET A 24 -10.47 -3.31 -24.49
N THR A 25 -9.15 -3.13 -24.59
CA THR A 25 -8.20 -4.22 -24.82
C THR A 25 -7.57 -4.77 -23.55
N THR A 26 -7.24 -3.91 -22.61
CA THR A 26 -6.51 -4.27 -21.37
C THR A 26 -7.33 -4.04 -20.08
N GLY A 27 -8.55 -3.51 -20.22
CA GLY A 27 -9.41 -3.15 -19.09
C GLY A 27 -8.86 -1.93 -18.29
N PRO A 28 -9.53 -1.54 -17.17
CA PRO A 28 -9.14 -0.40 -16.37
C PRO A 28 -7.86 -0.61 -15.52
N GLY A 29 -7.30 -1.82 -15.53
CA GLY A 29 -6.17 -2.22 -14.68
C GLY A 29 -4.96 -1.29 -14.74
N PRO A 30 -4.40 -0.95 -15.92
CA PRO A 30 -3.24 -0.05 -16.01
C PRO A 30 -3.52 1.36 -15.49
N LEU A 31 -4.71 1.92 -15.74
CA LEU A 31 -5.11 3.23 -15.25
C LEU A 31 -5.25 3.25 -13.73
N LEU A 32 -5.90 2.23 -13.16
CA LEU A 32 -6.08 2.12 -11.71
C LEU A 32 -4.76 1.88 -10.97
N ARG A 33 -3.75 1.32 -11.65
CA ARG A 33 -2.41 1.14 -11.09
C ARG A 33 -1.53 2.38 -11.19
N SER A 34 -1.88 3.34 -12.05
CA SER A 34 -1.16 4.60 -12.16
C SER A 34 -1.28 5.41 -10.85
N GLU A 35 -0.33 6.29 -10.60
CA GLU A 35 -0.35 7.13 -9.39
C GLU A 35 -1.61 8.03 -9.34
N LEU A 36 -2.04 8.56 -10.48
CA LEU A 36 -3.28 9.33 -10.58
C LEU A 36 -4.51 8.47 -10.29
N GLY A 37 -4.57 7.25 -10.84
CA GLY A 37 -5.65 6.30 -10.58
C GLY A 37 -5.73 5.89 -9.12
N GLN A 38 -4.60 5.65 -8.48
CA GLN A 38 -4.51 5.32 -7.06
C GLN A 38 -4.96 6.50 -6.17
N ARG A 39 -4.58 7.73 -6.52
CA ARG A 39 -5.04 8.93 -5.81
C ARG A 39 -6.57 9.11 -5.97
N ALA A 40 -7.10 8.98 -7.17
CA ALA A 40 -8.53 9.10 -7.42
C ALA A 40 -9.32 8.01 -6.66
N LEU A 41 -8.82 6.76 -6.68
CA LEU A 41 -9.43 5.65 -5.94
C LEU A 41 -9.38 5.91 -4.42
N GLY A 42 -8.25 6.38 -3.89
CA GLY A 42 -8.10 6.74 -2.48
C GLY A 42 -9.12 7.80 -2.07
N SER A 43 -9.19 8.92 -2.80
CA SER A 43 -10.15 9.99 -2.52
C SER A 43 -11.61 9.54 -2.60
N ALA A 44 -11.97 8.66 -3.54
CA ALA A 44 -13.32 8.10 -3.64
C ALA A 44 -13.66 7.18 -2.44
N LEU A 45 -12.69 6.40 -1.98
CA LEU A 45 -12.85 5.54 -0.80
C LEU A 45 -12.97 6.40 0.48
N GLU A 46 -12.15 7.42 0.63
CA GLU A 46 -12.20 8.35 1.76
C GLU A 46 -13.56 9.07 1.82
N ALA A 47 -14.06 9.59 0.69
CA ALA A 47 -15.34 10.31 0.62
C ALA A 47 -16.54 9.45 1.05
N THR A 48 -16.42 8.13 1.00
CA THR A 48 -17.48 7.17 1.34
C THR A 48 -17.15 6.33 2.56
N ALA A 49 -16.03 6.64 3.24
CA ALA A 49 -15.59 5.90 4.44
C ALA A 49 -16.44 6.27 5.67
N PRO A 50 -16.53 5.37 6.66
CA PRO A 50 -17.03 5.73 7.97
C PRO A 50 -16.20 6.87 8.57
N ALA A 51 -16.83 7.69 9.41
CA ALA A 51 -16.10 8.73 10.13
C ALA A 51 -15.00 8.12 10.99
N THR A 52 -13.81 8.68 10.88
CA THR A 52 -12.66 8.30 11.73
C THR A 52 -12.97 8.62 13.18
N PRO A 53 -12.65 7.74 14.14
CA PRO A 53 -12.81 8.03 15.57
C PRO A 53 -12.15 9.33 15.97
N ALA A 54 -12.83 10.10 16.82
CA ALA A 54 -12.31 11.39 17.29
C ALA A 54 -10.94 11.22 17.98
N GLY A 55 -9.97 12.06 17.60
CA GLY A 55 -8.62 12.04 18.16
C GLY A 55 -7.69 10.98 17.54
N LEU A 56 -8.15 10.19 16.58
CA LEU A 56 -7.29 9.28 15.85
C LEU A 56 -6.50 10.06 14.79
N GLU A 57 -5.17 10.03 14.91
CA GLU A 57 -4.29 10.56 13.87
C GLU A 57 -4.19 9.58 12.70
N VAL A 58 -4.42 10.08 11.49
CA VAL A 58 -4.35 9.33 10.23
C VAL A 58 -3.16 9.82 9.42
N ALA A 59 -2.46 8.91 8.77
CA ALA A 59 -1.31 9.21 7.92
C ALA A 59 -1.72 10.05 6.73
N GLU A 60 -1.02 11.15 6.51
CA GLU A 60 -1.18 12.03 5.35
C GLU A 60 0.06 11.96 4.45
N ARG A 61 -0.13 11.97 3.15
CA ARG A 61 0.97 11.96 2.18
C ARG A 61 1.89 13.16 2.38
N GLY A 62 3.19 12.89 2.43
CA GLY A 62 4.23 13.89 2.69
C GLY A 62 4.45 14.25 4.16
N ALA A 63 3.49 13.91 5.04
CA ALA A 63 3.65 14.10 6.48
C ALA A 63 4.38 12.91 7.12
N ARG A 64 4.93 13.13 8.31
CA ARG A 64 5.45 12.03 9.13
C ARG A 64 4.31 11.14 9.60
N LEU A 65 4.51 9.82 9.57
CA LEU A 65 3.51 8.88 10.10
C LEU A 65 3.23 9.17 11.58
N PRO A 66 1.95 9.10 11.99
CA PRO A 66 1.60 9.05 13.40
C PRO A 66 2.33 7.88 14.08
N ALA A 67 2.83 8.12 15.28
CA ALA A 67 3.51 7.08 16.02
C ALA A 67 2.50 6.17 16.73
N PHE A 68 2.58 4.86 16.49
CA PHE A 68 1.78 3.85 17.18
C PHE A 68 2.57 2.57 17.35
N ALA A 69 2.15 1.70 18.26
CA ALA A 69 2.81 0.43 18.54
C ALA A 69 1.89 -0.74 18.18
N LEU A 70 2.47 -1.77 17.59
CA LEU A 70 1.86 -3.06 17.32
C LEU A 70 2.69 -4.16 17.96
N GLN A 71 2.18 -5.38 18.00
CA GLN A 71 2.93 -6.54 18.45
C GLN A 71 3.46 -7.33 17.27
N ASP A 72 4.68 -7.86 17.41
CA ASP A 72 5.17 -8.91 16.51
C ASP A 72 4.58 -10.28 16.90
N LEU A 73 4.96 -11.33 16.17
CA LEU A 73 4.44 -12.68 16.41
C LEU A 73 4.90 -13.28 17.77
N GLU A 74 5.96 -12.73 18.38
CA GLU A 74 6.46 -13.10 19.70
C GLU A 74 5.86 -12.25 20.83
N GLY A 75 4.97 -11.30 20.50
CA GLY A 75 4.32 -10.41 21.45
C GLY A 75 5.17 -9.20 21.88
N ARG A 76 6.28 -8.93 21.19
CA ARG A 76 7.12 -7.76 21.46
C ARG A 76 6.51 -6.53 20.79
N ALA A 77 6.52 -5.41 21.51
CA ALA A 77 6.03 -4.16 20.97
C ALA A 77 7.00 -3.58 19.93
N VAL A 78 6.49 -3.26 18.74
CA VAL A 78 7.19 -2.60 17.64
C VAL A 78 6.54 -1.25 17.39
N ARG A 79 7.29 -0.15 17.58
CA ARG A 79 6.81 1.22 17.42
C ARG A 79 7.09 1.74 16.01
N LEU A 80 6.06 2.00 15.24
CA LEU A 80 6.17 2.61 13.92
C LEU A 80 6.04 4.14 14.02
N PRO A 81 6.74 4.92 13.17
CA PRO A 81 7.73 4.48 12.17
C PRO A 81 9.14 4.24 12.73
N ASP A 82 9.38 4.42 14.02
CA ASP A 82 10.70 4.56 14.64
C ASP A 82 11.48 3.23 14.73
N ALA A 83 10.83 2.09 14.51
CA ALA A 83 11.46 0.76 14.60
C ALA A 83 12.56 0.50 13.55
N TYR A 84 12.54 1.25 12.45
CA TYR A 84 13.47 1.05 11.31
C TYR A 84 14.15 2.36 10.92
N PRO A 85 14.97 2.96 11.81
CA PRO A 85 15.54 4.28 11.59
C PRO A 85 16.52 4.26 10.40
N GLY A 86 16.50 5.33 9.60
CA GLY A 86 17.45 5.52 8.50
C GLY A 86 17.20 4.62 7.27
N ARG A 87 16.11 3.88 7.23
CA ARG A 87 15.72 3.02 6.10
C ARG A 87 14.32 3.36 5.60
N PRO A 88 14.08 3.37 4.29
CA PRO A 88 12.72 3.38 3.78
C PRO A 88 11.99 2.09 4.19
N VAL A 89 10.69 2.17 4.44
CA VAL A 89 9.88 1.02 4.86
C VAL A 89 8.70 0.84 3.92
N LEU A 90 8.57 -0.36 3.33
CA LEU A 90 7.37 -0.81 2.64
C LEU A 90 6.51 -1.54 3.66
N ILE A 91 5.38 -0.95 4.04
CA ILE A 91 4.39 -1.58 4.91
C ILE A 91 3.27 -2.14 4.04
N ASN A 92 2.99 -3.44 4.17
CA ASN A 92 1.91 -4.14 3.49
C ASN A 92 0.88 -4.61 4.51
N LEU A 93 -0.37 -4.14 4.37
CA LEU A 93 -1.51 -4.59 5.16
C LEU A 93 -2.17 -5.77 4.46
N TRP A 94 -2.41 -6.83 5.21
CA TRP A 94 -2.91 -8.09 4.69
C TRP A 94 -3.72 -8.88 5.74
N ALA A 95 -4.27 -10.01 5.33
CA ALA A 95 -4.86 -10.99 6.24
C ALA A 95 -4.68 -12.41 5.67
N SER A 96 -4.69 -13.43 6.52
CA SER A 96 -4.49 -14.83 6.10
C SER A 96 -5.65 -15.38 5.26
N TRP A 97 -6.82 -14.79 5.36
CA TRP A 97 -8.01 -15.07 4.57
C TRP A 97 -8.14 -14.26 3.27
N CYS A 98 -7.26 -13.27 3.06
CA CYS A 98 -7.28 -12.41 1.88
C CYS A 98 -6.52 -13.08 0.72
N GLY A 99 -7.22 -13.68 -0.22
CA GLY A 99 -6.63 -14.40 -1.36
C GLY A 99 -5.60 -13.58 -2.16
N PRO A 100 -5.94 -12.36 -2.64
CA PRO A 100 -4.98 -11.51 -3.34
C PRO A 100 -3.74 -11.14 -2.53
N CYS A 101 -3.89 -10.95 -1.19
CA CYS A 101 -2.77 -10.68 -0.31
C CYS A 101 -1.78 -11.86 -0.28
N VAL A 102 -2.31 -13.06 -0.11
CA VAL A 102 -1.52 -14.31 -0.07
C VAL A 102 -0.79 -14.53 -1.40
N THR A 103 -1.43 -14.19 -2.53
CA THR A 103 -0.84 -14.34 -3.86
C THR A 103 0.38 -13.43 -4.07
N GLU A 104 0.40 -12.21 -3.50
CA GLU A 104 1.53 -11.28 -3.68
C GLU A 104 2.68 -11.50 -2.68
N MET A 105 2.46 -12.22 -1.57
CA MET A 105 3.48 -12.39 -0.52
C MET A 105 4.80 -13.03 -0.99
N PRO A 106 4.82 -14.00 -1.92
CA PRO A 106 6.09 -14.49 -2.48
C PRO A 106 6.92 -13.41 -3.18
N ALA A 107 6.27 -12.48 -3.89
CA ALA A 107 6.96 -11.36 -4.52
C ALA A 107 7.49 -10.35 -3.49
N LEU A 108 6.72 -10.07 -2.43
CA LEU A 108 7.19 -9.26 -1.29
C LEU A 108 8.38 -9.93 -0.57
N GLN A 109 8.34 -11.25 -0.39
CA GLN A 109 9.43 -12.02 0.21
C GLN A 109 10.69 -11.94 -0.65
N ALA A 110 10.58 -12.17 -1.97
CA ALA A 110 11.71 -12.07 -2.89
C ALA A 110 12.28 -10.64 -2.91
N PHE A 111 11.42 -9.62 -2.91
CA PHE A 111 11.84 -8.23 -2.82
C PHE A 111 12.57 -7.96 -1.51
N ALA A 112 12.04 -8.39 -0.36
CA ALA A 112 12.68 -8.23 0.95
C ALA A 112 14.07 -8.86 1.01
N GLN A 113 14.22 -10.07 0.45
CA GLN A 113 15.51 -10.77 0.39
C GLN A 113 16.53 -10.06 -0.53
N ALA A 114 16.09 -9.40 -1.57
CA ALA A 114 16.95 -8.65 -2.48
C ALA A 114 17.44 -7.31 -1.87
N GLN A 115 16.83 -6.85 -0.76
CA GLN A 115 17.26 -5.63 -0.09
C GLN A 115 18.48 -5.88 0.79
N GLY A 116 19.54 -5.09 0.61
CA GLY A 116 20.67 -5.09 1.54
C GLY A 116 20.36 -4.40 2.86
N ALA A 117 21.37 -4.24 3.69
CA ALA A 117 21.24 -3.62 5.01
C ALA A 117 20.64 -2.19 4.98
N ASN A 118 20.91 -1.43 3.92
CA ASN A 118 20.45 -0.06 3.73
C ASN A 118 19.27 0.06 2.73
N GLY A 119 18.77 -1.05 2.21
CA GLY A 119 17.64 -1.06 1.29
C GLY A 119 16.30 -0.90 2.00
N VAL A 120 15.20 -1.01 1.22
CA VAL A 120 13.85 -0.90 1.74
C VAL A 120 13.54 -2.05 2.71
N GLN A 121 13.11 -1.73 3.92
CA GLN A 121 12.59 -2.71 4.87
C GLN A 121 11.16 -3.07 4.51
N VAL A 122 10.87 -4.34 4.28
CA VAL A 122 9.48 -4.83 4.15
C VAL A 122 8.95 -5.19 5.53
N VAL A 123 7.71 -4.78 5.82
CA VAL A 123 6.98 -5.10 7.05
C VAL A 123 5.54 -5.47 6.67
N GLY A 124 5.07 -6.62 7.09
CA GLY A 124 3.67 -7.02 6.95
C GLY A 124 2.89 -6.66 8.22
N ILE A 125 1.76 -6.00 8.09
CA ILE A 125 0.81 -5.82 9.20
C ILE A 125 -0.43 -6.64 8.89
N ALA A 126 -0.67 -7.67 9.69
CA ALA A 126 -1.84 -8.52 9.55
C ALA A 126 -3.01 -7.94 10.35
N LEU A 127 -4.12 -7.65 9.69
CA LEU A 127 -5.41 -7.36 10.33
C LEU A 127 -6.15 -8.69 10.53
N ASP A 128 -5.71 -9.48 11.52
CA ASP A 128 -6.13 -10.86 11.68
C ASP A 128 -5.82 -11.39 13.08
N ASP A 129 -6.33 -12.60 13.37
CA ASP A 129 -6.01 -13.33 14.58
C ASP A 129 -4.53 -13.73 14.66
N PRO A 130 -3.81 -13.43 15.76
CA PRO A 130 -2.38 -13.71 15.86
C PRO A 130 -2.00 -15.18 15.65
N GLU A 131 -2.85 -16.12 16.09
CA GLU A 131 -2.60 -17.56 15.90
C GLU A 131 -2.78 -17.96 14.43
N ALA A 132 -3.76 -17.38 13.73
CA ALA A 132 -3.94 -17.59 12.29
C ALA A 132 -2.70 -17.10 11.52
N VAL A 133 -2.16 -15.92 11.87
CA VAL A 133 -0.95 -15.36 11.28
C VAL A 133 0.28 -16.22 11.57
N ARG A 134 0.47 -16.70 12.82
CA ARG A 134 1.57 -17.61 13.16
C ARG A 134 1.50 -18.92 12.38
N ARG A 135 0.32 -19.52 12.25
CA ARG A 135 0.13 -20.73 11.42
C ARG A 135 0.44 -20.46 9.96
N PHE A 136 0.01 -19.33 9.45
CA PHE A 136 0.29 -18.91 8.07
C PHE A 136 1.79 -18.73 7.83
N ALA A 137 2.48 -17.95 8.67
CA ALA A 137 3.93 -17.69 8.55
C ALA A 137 4.75 -18.99 8.54
N ARG A 138 4.42 -19.93 9.42
CA ARG A 138 5.08 -21.27 9.44
C ARG A 138 4.88 -22.06 8.14
N ARG A 139 3.72 -21.96 7.49
CA ARG A 139 3.42 -22.71 6.25
C ARG A 139 4.08 -22.08 5.03
N THR A 140 4.18 -20.78 4.98
CA THR A 140 4.63 -20.03 3.79
C THR A 140 6.11 -19.70 3.82
N GLY A 141 6.75 -19.75 4.98
CA GLY A 141 8.17 -19.43 5.14
C GLY A 141 8.49 -17.95 4.95
N VAL A 142 7.53 -17.05 5.16
CA VAL A 142 7.76 -15.60 5.17
C VAL A 142 8.73 -15.24 6.29
N THR A 143 9.79 -14.48 5.96
CA THR A 143 10.87 -14.11 6.88
C THR A 143 10.98 -12.62 7.17
N TYR A 144 10.32 -11.75 6.39
CA TYR A 144 10.25 -10.33 6.76
C TYR A 144 9.36 -10.13 7.99
N PRO A 145 9.57 -9.08 8.81
CA PRO A 145 8.80 -8.82 10.01
C PRO A 145 7.30 -8.81 9.79
N LEU A 146 6.57 -9.55 10.61
CA LEU A 146 5.12 -9.57 10.64
C LEU A 146 4.64 -9.00 11.98
N LEU A 147 3.79 -7.99 11.88
CA LEU A 147 3.08 -7.38 13.01
C LEU A 147 1.61 -7.75 12.94
N VAL A 148 0.93 -7.72 14.06
CA VAL A 148 -0.50 -8.07 14.15
C VAL A 148 -1.29 -6.93 14.77
N ASP A 149 -2.50 -6.75 14.26
CA ASP A 149 -3.50 -5.84 14.82
C ASP A 149 -4.90 -6.44 14.66
N ALA A 150 -5.80 -6.11 15.56
CA ALA A 150 -7.18 -6.52 15.45
C ALA A 150 -7.92 -5.58 14.47
N PRO A 151 -8.68 -6.11 13.50
CA PRO A 151 -9.52 -5.29 12.62
C PRO A 151 -10.49 -4.42 13.42
N GLY A 152 -10.58 -3.14 13.08
CA GLY A 152 -11.47 -2.24 13.81
C GLY A 152 -11.41 -0.79 13.31
N PRO A 153 -12.24 0.10 13.87
CA PRO A 153 -12.36 1.48 13.40
C PRO A 153 -11.12 2.34 13.69
N ALA A 154 -10.16 1.83 14.47
CA ALA A 154 -8.91 2.51 14.83
C ALA A 154 -7.68 1.63 14.60
N ASP A 155 -7.81 0.61 13.75
CA ASP A 155 -6.71 -0.32 13.43
C ASP A 155 -5.59 0.36 12.62
N ALA A 156 -4.51 -0.38 12.41
CA ALA A 156 -3.38 0.09 11.65
C ALA A 156 -3.76 0.49 10.21
N GLY A 157 -4.77 -0.14 9.60
CA GLY A 157 -5.25 0.23 8.28
C GLY A 157 -5.81 1.64 8.27
N VAL A 158 -6.71 1.96 9.19
CA VAL A 158 -7.29 3.31 9.34
C VAL A 158 -6.20 4.34 9.63
N ARG A 159 -5.29 4.04 10.59
CA ARG A 159 -4.17 4.94 10.93
C ARG A 159 -3.25 5.21 9.75
N LEU A 160 -3.08 4.26 8.84
CA LEU A 160 -2.21 4.37 7.66
C LEU A 160 -2.94 4.88 6.41
N GLY A 161 -4.19 5.36 6.54
CA GLY A 161 -4.93 5.98 5.44
C GLY A 161 -5.76 5.00 4.61
N ASN A 162 -6.18 3.89 5.18
CA ASN A 162 -7.07 2.89 4.58
C ASN A 162 -8.40 2.79 5.37
N PRO A 163 -9.25 3.82 5.37
CA PRO A 163 -10.42 3.88 6.25
C PRO A 163 -11.51 2.86 5.93
N LYS A 164 -11.44 2.21 4.77
CA LYS A 164 -12.39 1.16 4.36
C LYS A 164 -11.85 -0.27 4.54
N GLY A 165 -10.62 -0.42 5.05
CA GLY A 165 -10.03 -1.74 5.27
C GLY A 165 -9.85 -2.56 3.98
N VAL A 166 -9.64 -1.92 2.82
CA VAL A 166 -9.38 -2.63 1.55
C VAL A 166 -8.04 -3.35 1.63
N LEU A 167 -8.01 -4.63 1.32
CA LEU A 167 -6.78 -5.45 1.34
C LEU A 167 -6.53 -6.11 -0.03
N PRO A 168 -5.25 -6.24 -0.44
CA PRO A 168 -4.07 -5.71 0.22
C PRO A 168 -3.97 -4.20 0.09
N TYR A 169 -3.28 -3.56 1.02
CA TYR A 169 -2.97 -2.15 0.97
C TYR A 169 -1.52 -1.94 1.36
N SER A 170 -0.78 -1.17 0.56
CA SER A 170 0.64 -0.95 0.79
C SER A 170 0.97 0.52 0.87
N ILE A 171 1.90 0.87 1.75
CA ILE A 171 2.48 2.22 1.82
C ILE A 171 4.00 2.15 1.75
N LEU A 172 4.59 3.19 1.18
CA LEU A 172 6.03 3.45 1.23
C LEU A 172 6.30 4.62 2.15
N VAL A 173 7.20 4.42 3.10
CA VAL A 173 7.61 5.39 4.09
C VAL A 173 9.09 5.70 3.87
N SER A 174 9.45 6.98 3.86
CA SER A 174 10.85 7.40 3.74
C SER A 174 11.68 7.07 4.99
N ALA A 175 12.99 7.16 4.87
CA ALA A 175 13.93 6.92 5.96
C ALA A 175 13.76 7.87 7.16
N ASP A 176 13.15 9.04 6.95
CA ASP A 176 12.78 10.00 8.01
C ASP A 176 11.33 9.85 8.50
N GLY A 177 10.64 8.76 8.07
CA GLY A 177 9.31 8.38 8.56
C GLY A 177 8.14 9.08 7.87
N ARG A 178 8.31 9.66 6.67
CA ARG A 178 7.22 10.32 5.92
C ARG A 178 6.52 9.37 4.96
N LEU A 179 5.20 9.50 4.86
CA LEU A 179 4.41 8.76 3.89
C LEU A 179 4.68 9.28 2.46
N LEU A 180 5.34 8.47 1.63
CA LEU A 180 5.66 8.79 0.25
C LEU A 180 4.55 8.37 -0.71
N ARG A 181 4.12 7.11 -0.63
CA ARG A 181 3.18 6.49 -1.57
C ARG A 181 2.19 5.58 -0.86
N GLN A 182 1.04 5.43 -1.47
CA GLN A 182 -0.03 4.52 -1.04
C GLN A 182 -0.48 3.71 -2.26
N ARG A 183 -0.79 2.44 -2.04
CA ARG A 183 -1.31 1.53 -3.04
C ARG A 183 -2.48 0.74 -2.50
N ILE A 184 -3.59 0.76 -3.21
CA ILE A 184 -4.79 -0.03 -2.97
C ILE A 184 -4.79 -1.20 -3.96
N GLY A 185 -4.90 -2.42 -3.46
CA GLY A 185 -4.89 -3.64 -4.26
C GLY A 185 -3.48 -4.21 -4.49
N PRO A 186 -3.41 -5.42 -5.08
CA PRO A 186 -2.17 -6.18 -5.21
C PRO A 186 -1.21 -5.56 -6.22
N PHE A 187 0.08 -5.79 -6.01
CA PHE A 187 1.11 -5.51 -6.99
C PHE A 187 1.00 -6.46 -8.20
N ALA A 188 1.32 -5.95 -9.37
CA ALA A 188 1.60 -6.79 -10.52
C ALA A 188 2.98 -7.44 -10.38
N GLU A 189 3.21 -8.49 -11.17
CA GLU A 189 4.51 -9.16 -11.22
C GLU A 189 5.62 -8.16 -11.61
N GLY A 190 6.71 -8.15 -10.84
CA GLY A 190 7.85 -7.25 -11.04
C GLY A 190 7.63 -5.78 -10.67
N GLU A 191 6.43 -5.39 -10.24
CA GLU A 191 6.08 -3.98 -9.98
C GLU A 191 6.72 -3.43 -8.70
N ILE A 192 6.90 -4.25 -7.66
CA ILE A 192 7.30 -3.82 -6.31
C ILE A 192 8.61 -3.02 -6.36
N ALA A 193 9.63 -3.52 -7.06
CA ALA A 193 10.94 -2.89 -7.10
C ALA A 193 10.92 -1.50 -7.77
N GLY A 194 10.05 -1.29 -8.75
CA GLY A 194 9.83 0.02 -9.37
C GLY A 194 9.03 0.97 -8.50
N TRP A 195 8.02 0.43 -7.82
CA TRP A 195 7.13 1.21 -6.96
C TRP A 195 7.79 1.63 -5.64
N ALA A 196 8.67 0.81 -5.09
CA ALA A 196 9.38 1.07 -3.83
C ALA A 196 10.68 1.89 -3.99
N ARG A 197 10.94 2.46 -5.16
CA ARG A 197 12.03 3.43 -5.36
C ARG A 197 11.58 4.81 -4.94
N ASP A 198 12.44 5.53 -4.19
CA ASP A 198 12.27 6.96 -3.84
C ASP A 198 12.32 7.87 -5.07
#